data_e3597d27ed7ef1f0f24172687c240673
#
_entry.id   e3597d27ed7ef1f0f24172687c240673
#
_cell.length_a   1.000
_cell.length_b   1.000
_cell.length_c   1.000
_cell.angle_alpha   90.00
_cell.angle_beta   90.00
_cell.angle_gamma   90.00
#
_symmetry.space_group_name_H-M   'P 1'
#
loop_
_entity.id
_entity.type
_entity.pdbx_description
1 polymer ?
#
loop_
_entity_poly.entity_id
_entity_poly.type
_entity_poly.pdbx_seq_one_letter_code
_entity_poly.pdbx_strand_id
1 'polypeptide(L)'
;MRVGLVCPFSLDVPGGVQAHVMELAAELMRRGHEVRVLAPASQTLALPPWVTSSGDSVPIPYNGSVARLNFGAVVARRARRWLEAGDFDLIHVHEPIAPNVGLLVLQAATGPVVATFHAAMDRSLARELLAGAAGPLMERITARIAVSEEARRTLVHFHGGDAVVIPNGVDVAAFARAPRDDPRFAGTPQAPTIGFLGRLDEPRKGLAVLADAVPRVLKAVPGARFLIAGRGQAEEVRRDLAVNQDRKSVV
;
A
#
# COMPACT_ATOMS: atom_id res chain seq x y z
N MET A 1 17.62 18.83 -3.43
CA MET A 1 17.16 18.20 -4.69
C MET A 1 15.66 18.37 -4.82
N ARG A 2 15.16 18.52 -6.03
CA ARG A 2 13.72 18.48 -6.35
C ARG A 2 13.35 17.03 -6.71
N VAL A 3 12.54 16.41 -5.87
CA VAL A 3 12.16 14.99 -6.00
C VAL A 3 10.68 14.88 -6.32
N GLY A 4 10.37 14.21 -7.42
CA GLY A 4 9.00 13.84 -7.78
C GLY A 4 8.68 12.43 -7.33
N LEU A 5 7.71 12.25 -6.42
CA LEU A 5 7.22 10.94 -6.02
C LEU A 5 5.91 10.61 -6.73
N VAL A 6 5.75 9.38 -7.20
CA VAL A 6 4.53 8.93 -7.89
C VAL A 6 3.90 7.77 -7.16
N CYS A 7 2.71 7.98 -6.62
CA CYS A 7 1.90 6.95 -6.00
C CYS A 7 0.94 6.34 -7.02
N PRO A 8 0.93 5.02 -7.21
CA PRO A 8 0.06 4.37 -8.18
C PRO A 8 -1.40 4.30 -7.73
N PHE A 9 -1.65 4.32 -6.42
CA PHE A 9 -2.95 4.07 -5.81
C PHE A 9 -3.61 5.36 -5.32
N SER A 10 -4.94 5.38 -5.37
CA SER A 10 -5.74 6.52 -4.94
C SER A 10 -5.58 6.85 -3.46
N LEU A 11 -5.41 8.14 -3.18
CA LEU A 11 -5.37 8.67 -1.80
C LEU A 11 -6.76 8.74 -1.15
N ASP A 12 -7.86 8.51 -1.89
CA ASP A 12 -9.22 8.45 -1.33
C ASP A 12 -9.43 7.26 -0.38
N VAL A 13 -8.57 6.26 -0.48
CA VAL A 13 -8.61 5.07 0.40
C VAL A 13 -7.25 4.85 1.03
N PRO A 14 -7.21 4.58 2.35
CA PRO A 14 -5.96 4.25 3.01
C PRO A 14 -5.39 2.93 2.51
N GLY A 15 -4.08 2.87 2.38
CA GLY A 15 -3.33 1.67 2.01
C GLY A 15 -1.85 1.81 2.33
N GLY A 16 -1.14 0.69 2.43
CA GLY A 16 0.26 0.68 2.83
C GLY A 16 1.20 1.43 1.90
N VAL A 17 0.98 1.34 0.59
CA VAL A 17 1.80 2.06 -0.39
C VAL A 17 1.55 3.56 -0.34
N GLN A 18 0.28 3.98 -0.22
CA GLN A 18 -0.09 5.39 -0.07
C GLN A 18 0.55 5.99 1.20
N ALA A 19 0.41 5.32 2.34
CA ALA A 19 1.03 5.75 3.60
C ALA A 19 2.54 5.87 3.45
N HIS A 20 3.20 4.84 2.90
CA HIS A 20 4.64 4.86 2.67
C HIS A 20 5.08 6.03 1.77
N VAL A 21 4.40 6.30 0.66
CA VAL A 21 4.74 7.42 -0.24
C VAL A 21 4.60 8.77 0.48
N MET A 22 3.53 8.95 1.25
CA MET A 22 3.28 10.19 1.99
C MET A 22 4.29 10.40 3.12
N GLU A 23 4.63 9.34 3.86
CA GLU A 23 5.65 9.37 4.91
C GLU A 23 7.05 9.62 4.34
N LEU A 24 7.38 8.97 3.22
CA LEU A 24 8.64 9.20 2.50
C LEU A 24 8.75 10.66 2.02
N ALA A 25 7.66 11.22 1.49
CA ALA A 25 7.63 12.63 1.08
C ALA A 25 7.92 13.55 2.26
N ALA A 26 7.24 13.33 3.39
CA ALA A 26 7.42 14.11 4.60
C ALA A 26 8.87 14.02 5.13
N GLU A 27 9.44 12.83 5.14
CA GLU A 27 10.82 12.62 5.59
C GLU A 27 11.85 13.26 4.67
N LEU A 28 11.67 13.19 3.35
CA LEU A 28 12.54 13.86 2.40
C LEU A 28 12.46 15.39 2.54
N MET A 29 11.27 15.97 2.74
CA MET A 29 11.12 17.40 3.04
C MET A 29 11.79 17.78 4.36
N ARG A 30 11.68 16.95 5.40
CA ARG A 30 12.38 17.16 6.67
C ARG A 30 13.91 17.16 6.51
N ARG A 31 14.42 16.43 5.53
CA ARG A 31 15.85 16.42 5.16
C ARG A 31 16.26 17.57 4.24
N GLY A 32 15.36 18.51 3.94
CA GLY A 32 15.67 19.70 3.15
C GLY A 32 15.55 19.49 1.63
N HIS A 33 14.85 18.46 1.16
CA HIS A 33 14.52 18.29 -0.25
C HIS A 33 13.20 18.99 -0.58
N GLU A 34 13.08 19.52 -1.80
CA GLU A 34 11.80 19.96 -2.36
C GLU A 34 11.10 18.72 -2.94
N VAL A 35 9.90 18.40 -2.43
CA VAL A 35 9.19 17.19 -2.83
C VAL A 35 7.81 17.54 -3.36
N ARG A 36 7.44 16.92 -4.49
CA ARG A 36 6.07 16.93 -5.01
C ARG A 36 5.60 15.50 -5.25
N VAL A 37 4.33 15.24 -4.94
CA VAL A 37 3.71 13.92 -5.14
C VAL A 37 2.66 14.00 -6.22
N LEU A 38 2.63 13.03 -7.12
CA LEU A 38 1.55 12.79 -8.08
C LEU A 38 0.83 11.50 -7.70
N ALA A 39 -0.48 11.57 -7.49
CA ALA A 39 -1.30 10.41 -7.14
C ALA A 39 -2.73 10.52 -7.67
N PRO A 40 -3.44 9.41 -7.90
CA PRO A 40 -4.89 9.45 -8.10
C PRO A 40 -5.57 9.98 -6.84
N ALA A 41 -6.49 10.93 -7.01
CA ALA A 41 -7.33 11.45 -5.93
C ALA A 41 -8.55 12.17 -6.52
N SER A 42 -9.68 12.05 -5.84
CA SER A 42 -10.89 12.77 -6.22
C SER A 42 -10.74 14.28 -5.99
N GLN A 43 -11.53 15.07 -6.70
CA GLN A 43 -11.53 16.53 -6.53
C GLN A 43 -12.06 16.98 -5.15
N THR A 44 -12.79 16.13 -4.47
CA THR A 44 -13.36 16.40 -3.15
C THR A 44 -12.39 16.14 -1.99
N LEU A 45 -11.28 15.43 -2.26
CA LEU A 45 -10.27 15.17 -1.25
C LEU A 45 -9.39 16.39 -1.04
N ALA A 46 -9.33 16.89 0.20
CA ALA A 46 -8.39 17.93 0.58
C ALA A 46 -6.96 17.38 0.56
N LEU A 47 -6.14 17.83 -0.40
CA LEU A 47 -4.76 17.39 -0.56
C LEU A 47 -3.79 18.41 0.03
N PRO A 48 -2.67 17.99 0.61
CA PRO A 48 -1.57 18.89 0.94
C PRO A 48 -1.07 19.65 -0.30
N PRO A 49 -0.54 20.88 -0.17
CA PRO A 49 -0.14 21.71 -1.31
C PRO A 49 0.97 21.12 -2.18
N TRP A 50 1.72 20.16 -1.66
CA TRP A 50 2.78 19.43 -2.37
C TRP A 50 2.27 18.16 -3.07
N VAL A 51 0.96 17.87 -3.00
CA VAL A 51 0.32 16.72 -3.68
C VAL A 51 -0.52 17.22 -4.84
N THR A 52 -0.31 16.64 -6.01
CA THR A 52 -1.08 16.90 -7.23
C THR A 52 -1.94 15.69 -7.57
N SER A 53 -3.24 15.90 -7.79
CA SER A 53 -4.13 14.83 -8.26
C SER A 53 -3.89 14.53 -9.74
N SER A 54 -3.65 13.26 -10.06
CA SER A 54 -3.67 12.77 -11.45
C SER A 54 -5.10 12.53 -11.98
N GLY A 55 -6.11 12.64 -11.13
CA GLY A 55 -7.53 12.47 -11.42
C GLY A 55 -8.18 11.33 -10.65
N ASP A 56 -9.47 11.16 -10.87
CA ASP A 56 -10.25 10.09 -10.24
C ASP A 56 -9.73 8.71 -10.60
N SER A 57 -9.95 7.77 -9.69
CA SER A 57 -9.53 6.37 -9.83
C SER A 57 -10.71 5.45 -10.06
N VAL A 58 -10.45 4.31 -10.72
CA VAL A 58 -11.40 3.20 -10.85
C VAL A 58 -10.94 2.00 -10.03
N PRO A 59 -11.85 1.23 -9.42
CA PRO A 59 -11.51 0.01 -8.71
C PRO A 59 -11.17 -1.09 -9.71
N ILE A 60 -10.02 -1.73 -9.53
CA ILE A 60 -9.54 -2.84 -10.36
C ILE A 60 -9.12 -3.99 -9.43
N PRO A 61 -9.61 -5.23 -9.65
CA PRO A 61 -9.11 -6.40 -8.92
C PRO A 61 -7.59 -6.56 -9.16
N TYR A 62 -6.82 -6.62 -8.09
CA TYR A 62 -5.37 -6.72 -8.16
C TYR A 62 -4.79 -7.52 -6.99
N ASN A 63 -4.12 -8.62 -7.31
CA ASN A 63 -3.40 -9.46 -6.33
C ASN A 63 -4.25 -9.83 -5.08
N GLY A 64 -5.47 -10.34 -5.30
CA GLY A 64 -6.38 -10.74 -4.23
C GLY A 64 -7.00 -9.58 -3.43
N SER A 65 -6.89 -8.36 -3.95
CA SER A 65 -7.44 -7.14 -3.35
C SER A 65 -8.07 -6.27 -4.44
N VAL A 66 -8.55 -5.07 -4.09
CA VAL A 66 -9.03 -4.06 -5.03
C VAL A 66 -8.05 -2.88 -5.00
N ALA A 67 -7.35 -2.68 -6.12
CA ALA A 67 -6.54 -1.49 -6.35
C ALA A 67 -7.40 -0.38 -6.96
N ARG A 68 -7.24 0.85 -6.49
CA ARG A 68 -7.85 2.03 -7.12
C ARG A 68 -6.80 2.76 -7.93
N LEU A 69 -6.85 2.58 -9.24
CA LEU A 69 -5.87 3.08 -10.20
C LEU A 69 -6.51 4.08 -11.16
N ASN A 70 -5.68 4.89 -11.83
CA ASN A 70 -6.11 5.64 -13.00
C ASN A 70 -5.08 5.52 -14.13
N PHE A 71 -5.59 5.58 -15.36
CA PHE A 71 -4.79 5.43 -16.58
C PHE A 71 -5.49 6.11 -17.75
N GLY A 72 -4.78 6.31 -18.88
CA GLY A 72 -5.33 6.84 -20.10
C GLY A 72 -4.84 8.23 -20.48
N ALA A 73 -5.33 8.77 -21.60
CA ALA A 73 -4.80 9.98 -22.23
C ALA A 73 -4.89 11.25 -21.36
N VAL A 74 -5.95 11.38 -20.57
CA VAL A 74 -6.10 12.53 -19.65
C VAL A 74 -5.06 12.47 -18.54
N VAL A 75 -4.87 11.28 -17.95
CA VAL A 75 -3.87 11.04 -16.91
C VAL A 75 -2.47 11.26 -17.47
N ALA A 76 -2.18 10.75 -18.67
CA ALA A 76 -0.90 10.95 -19.35
C ALA A 76 -0.57 12.45 -19.56
N ARG A 77 -1.56 13.24 -19.99
CA ARG A 77 -1.41 14.69 -20.15
C ARG A 77 -1.13 15.39 -18.81
N ARG A 78 -1.84 14.99 -17.74
CA ARG A 78 -1.60 15.54 -16.39
C ARG A 78 -0.21 15.17 -15.88
N ALA A 79 0.20 13.92 -16.08
CA ALA A 79 1.54 13.45 -15.72
C ALA A 79 2.66 14.26 -16.41
N ARG A 80 2.53 14.49 -17.73
CA ARG A 80 3.48 15.30 -18.49
C ARG A 80 3.57 16.73 -17.96
N ARG A 81 2.43 17.40 -17.75
CA ARG A 81 2.40 18.75 -17.17
C ARG A 81 3.04 18.81 -15.80
N TRP A 82 2.81 17.80 -14.98
CA TRP A 82 3.40 17.72 -13.66
C TRP A 82 4.93 17.54 -13.72
N LEU A 83 5.43 16.73 -14.65
CA LEU A 83 6.87 16.57 -14.91
C LEU A 83 7.50 17.89 -15.38
N GLU A 84 6.88 18.56 -16.36
CA GLU A 84 7.34 19.83 -16.91
C GLU A 84 7.38 20.95 -15.84
N ALA A 85 6.31 21.06 -15.04
CA ALA A 85 6.21 22.08 -13.99
C ALA A 85 7.08 21.79 -12.76
N GLY A 86 7.49 20.53 -12.56
CA GLY A 86 8.28 20.13 -11.39
C GLY A 86 9.79 20.32 -11.58
N ASP A 87 10.27 20.24 -12.82
CA ASP A 87 11.70 20.32 -13.16
C ASP A 87 12.57 19.50 -12.18
N PHE A 88 12.24 18.22 -12.08
CA PHE A 88 12.75 17.32 -11.05
C PHE A 88 14.18 16.86 -11.34
N ASP A 89 15.01 16.83 -10.31
CA ASP A 89 16.34 16.21 -10.36
C ASP A 89 16.24 14.67 -10.35
N LEU A 90 15.15 14.15 -9.74
CA LEU A 90 14.88 12.71 -9.60
C LEU A 90 13.38 12.45 -9.58
N ILE A 91 12.95 11.42 -10.31
CA ILE A 91 11.61 10.86 -10.22
C ILE A 91 11.66 9.52 -9.49
N HIS A 92 10.81 9.33 -8.50
CA HIS A 92 10.67 8.05 -7.81
C HIS A 92 9.25 7.50 -8.02
N VAL A 93 9.12 6.45 -8.78
CA VAL A 93 7.84 5.79 -9.10
C VAL A 93 7.64 4.54 -8.24
N HIS A 94 6.41 4.31 -7.79
CA HIS A 94 6.03 3.09 -7.08
C HIS A 94 5.15 2.23 -7.97
N GLU A 95 5.41 0.90 -8.02
CA GLU A 95 4.69 -0.09 -8.86
C GLU A 95 4.52 0.36 -10.32
N PRO A 96 5.60 0.69 -11.05
CA PRO A 96 5.52 1.36 -12.35
C PRO A 96 5.02 0.47 -13.49
N ILE A 97 4.97 -0.84 -13.32
CA ILE A 97 4.67 -1.78 -14.42
C ILE A 97 3.18 -2.10 -14.56
N ALA A 98 2.38 -1.82 -13.55
CA ALA A 98 0.92 -1.92 -13.65
C ALA A 98 0.34 -0.75 -14.48
N PRO A 99 -0.80 -0.91 -15.16
CA PRO A 99 -1.50 0.19 -15.84
C PRO A 99 -1.98 1.26 -14.85
N ASN A 100 -1.11 2.19 -14.52
CA ASN A 100 -1.36 3.28 -13.57
C ASN A 100 -0.58 4.54 -13.97
N VAL A 101 -0.74 5.62 -13.21
CA VAL A 101 -0.04 6.88 -13.44
C VAL A 101 1.50 6.74 -13.41
N GLY A 102 2.04 5.80 -12.62
CA GLY A 102 3.49 5.54 -12.55
C GLY A 102 4.06 5.05 -13.89
N LEU A 103 3.33 4.18 -14.59
CA LEU A 103 3.71 3.73 -15.93
C LEU A 103 3.76 4.91 -16.92
N LEU A 104 2.78 5.81 -16.86
CA LEU A 104 2.71 6.98 -17.73
C LEU A 104 3.82 7.99 -17.44
N VAL A 105 4.18 8.16 -16.17
CA VAL A 105 5.33 8.97 -15.75
C VAL A 105 6.63 8.32 -16.21
N LEU A 106 6.81 7.01 -16.03
CA LEU A 106 8.00 6.30 -16.49
C LEU A 106 8.20 6.42 -18.01
N GLN A 107 7.12 6.40 -18.78
CA GLN A 107 7.17 6.63 -20.24
C GLN A 107 7.57 8.04 -20.63
N ALA A 108 7.21 9.04 -19.83
CA ALA A 108 7.39 10.45 -20.15
C ALA A 108 8.63 11.09 -19.50
N ALA A 109 9.15 10.51 -18.44
CA ALA A 109 10.31 11.04 -17.72
C ALA A 109 11.57 11.07 -18.60
N THR A 110 12.35 12.14 -18.51
CA THR A 110 13.59 12.33 -19.26
C THR A 110 14.85 12.27 -18.38
N GLY A 111 14.70 12.42 -17.06
CA GLY A 111 15.77 12.36 -16.07
C GLY A 111 15.85 11.00 -15.35
N PRO A 112 16.70 10.91 -14.32
CA PRO A 112 16.87 9.71 -13.51
C PRO A 112 15.55 9.24 -12.87
N VAL A 113 15.27 7.93 -12.96
CA VAL A 113 14.09 7.31 -12.36
C VAL A 113 14.51 6.23 -11.40
N VAL A 114 14.07 6.34 -10.15
CA VAL A 114 14.07 5.26 -9.17
C VAL A 114 12.71 4.57 -9.18
N ALA A 115 12.66 3.27 -9.06
CA ALA A 115 11.41 2.52 -8.97
C ALA A 115 11.37 1.62 -7.75
N THR A 116 10.28 1.69 -6.96
CA THR A 116 10.04 0.78 -5.84
C THR A 116 8.92 -0.20 -6.16
N PHE A 117 9.21 -1.47 -5.93
CA PHE A 117 8.32 -2.61 -6.13
C PHE A 117 7.84 -3.14 -4.77
N HIS A 118 6.52 -3.13 -4.55
CA HIS A 118 5.87 -3.50 -3.29
C HIS A 118 5.19 -4.86 -3.34
N ALA A 119 4.86 -5.34 -4.54
CA ALA A 119 4.06 -6.55 -4.70
C ALA A 119 4.93 -7.81 -4.73
N ALA A 120 4.59 -8.76 -3.88
CA ALA A 120 4.89 -10.16 -4.11
C ALA A 120 3.72 -10.76 -4.90
N MET A 121 3.98 -11.38 -6.04
CA MET A 121 2.95 -11.88 -6.95
C MET A 121 3.17 -13.35 -7.30
N ASP A 122 2.07 -14.11 -7.36
CA ASP A 122 2.09 -15.47 -7.85
C ASP A 122 2.27 -15.50 -9.38
N ARG A 123 2.84 -16.60 -9.87
CA ARG A 123 3.05 -16.83 -11.30
C ARG A 123 1.71 -16.94 -12.03
N SER A 124 1.62 -16.28 -13.20
CA SER A 124 0.52 -16.49 -14.14
C SER A 124 0.98 -16.22 -15.57
N LEU A 125 0.50 -17.00 -16.53
CA LEU A 125 0.82 -16.85 -17.96
C LEU A 125 0.52 -15.45 -18.49
N ALA A 126 -0.59 -14.83 -18.07
CA ALA A 126 -0.95 -13.47 -18.47
C ALA A 126 0.09 -12.43 -18.00
N ARG A 127 0.67 -12.64 -16.81
CA ARG A 127 1.73 -11.76 -16.29
C ARG A 127 3.06 -11.97 -17.01
N GLU A 128 3.40 -13.20 -17.37
CA GLU A 128 4.60 -13.50 -18.15
C GLU A 128 4.56 -12.84 -19.54
N LEU A 129 3.41 -12.87 -20.21
CA LEU A 129 3.21 -12.18 -21.47
C LEU A 129 3.33 -10.65 -21.34
N LEU A 130 2.74 -10.07 -20.31
CA LEU A 130 2.84 -8.62 -20.04
C LEU A 130 4.24 -8.21 -19.61
N ALA A 131 4.96 -9.06 -18.90
CA ALA A 131 6.34 -8.82 -18.46
C ALA A 131 7.29 -8.64 -19.64
N GLY A 132 7.16 -9.46 -20.70
CA GLY A 132 7.96 -9.33 -21.91
C GLY A 132 7.80 -7.97 -22.60
N ALA A 133 6.59 -7.41 -22.59
CA ALA A 133 6.32 -6.09 -23.14
C ALA A 133 6.87 -4.93 -22.28
N ALA A 134 7.18 -5.17 -21.02
CA ALA A 134 7.69 -4.15 -20.11
C ALA A 134 9.22 -3.94 -20.21
N GLY A 135 9.96 -4.82 -20.89
CA GLY A 135 11.43 -4.78 -20.98
C GLY A 135 12.00 -3.40 -21.31
N PRO A 136 11.58 -2.75 -22.40
CA PRO A 136 12.09 -1.42 -22.77
C PRO A 136 11.80 -0.32 -21.71
N LEU A 137 10.74 -0.48 -20.93
CA LEU A 137 10.40 0.44 -19.84
C LEU A 137 11.27 0.19 -18.62
N MET A 138 11.61 -1.07 -18.36
CA MET A 138 12.51 -1.44 -17.26
C MET A 138 13.91 -0.87 -17.43
N GLU A 139 14.39 -0.72 -18.68
CA GLU A 139 15.69 -0.12 -18.99
C GLU A 139 15.74 1.39 -18.70
N ARG A 140 14.59 2.05 -18.61
CA ARG A 140 14.50 3.47 -18.24
C ARG A 140 14.70 3.72 -16.74
N ILE A 141 14.64 2.66 -15.93
CA ILE A 141 14.77 2.75 -14.48
C ILE A 141 16.26 2.73 -14.10
N THR A 142 16.73 3.84 -13.56
CA THR A 142 18.13 4.03 -13.14
C THR A 142 18.49 3.19 -11.91
N ALA A 143 17.56 3.08 -10.94
CA ALA A 143 17.75 2.26 -9.75
C ALA A 143 16.43 1.59 -9.33
N ARG A 144 16.54 0.35 -8.85
CA ARG A 144 15.41 -0.48 -8.46
C ARG A 144 15.46 -0.81 -6.98
N ILE A 145 14.35 -0.63 -6.28
CA ILE A 145 14.15 -0.95 -4.88
C ILE A 145 13.04 -2.01 -4.79
N ALA A 146 13.24 -3.03 -3.98
CA ALA A 146 12.20 -3.97 -3.58
C ALA A 146 12.00 -3.87 -2.07
N VAL A 147 10.75 -3.87 -1.60
CA VAL A 147 10.46 -3.69 -0.16
C VAL A 147 10.66 -4.96 0.66
N SER A 148 10.87 -6.10 0.00
CA SER A 148 11.16 -7.39 0.63
C SER A 148 11.86 -8.33 -0.35
N GLU A 149 12.42 -9.42 0.15
CA GLU A 149 13.00 -10.46 -0.70
C GLU A 149 11.95 -11.11 -1.62
N GLU A 150 10.70 -11.22 -1.20
CA GLU A 150 9.61 -11.75 -2.01
C GLU A 150 9.29 -10.80 -3.18
N ALA A 151 9.24 -9.49 -2.92
CA ALA A 151 9.07 -8.48 -3.96
C ALA A 151 10.25 -8.48 -4.94
N ARG A 152 11.48 -8.63 -4.42
CA ARG A 152 12.70 -8.76 -5.24
C ARG A 152 12.66 -9.99 -6.13
N ARG A 153 12.31 -11.17 -5.58
CA ARG A 153 12.17 -12.42 -6.37
C ARG A 153 11.11 -12.28 -7.46
N THR A 154 9.99 -11.63 -7.15
CA THR A 154 8.94 -11.33 -8.13
C THR A 154 9.48 -10.46 -9.26
N LEU A 155 10.17 -9.37 -8.93
CA LEU A 155 10.80 -8.48 -9.92
C LEU A 155 11.78 -9.23 -10.83
N VAL A 156 12.73 -9.94 -10.22
CA VAL A 156 13.78 -10.71 -10.94
C VAL A 156 13.14 -11.75 -11.86
N HIS A 157 12.11 -12.45 -11.37
CA HIS A 157 11.44 -13.50 -12.15
C HIS A 157 10.72 -12.93 -13.38
N PHE A 158 9.96 -11.85 -13.24
CA PHE A 158 9.13 -11.34 -14.33
C PHE A 158 9.86 -10.36 -15.25
N HIS A 159 10.81 -9.60 -14.75
CA HIS A 159 11.41 -8.48 -15.48
C HIS A 159 12.94 -8.58 -15.63
N GLY A 160 13.55 -9.54 -14.98
CA GLY A 160 15.01 -9.67 -14.97
C GLY A 160 15.70 -8.54 -14.20
N GLY A 161 17.04 -8.58 -14.24
CA GLY A 161 17.86 -7.64 -13.47
C GLY A 161 17.83 -7.91 -11.98
N ASP A 162 18.09 -6.88 -11.16
CA ASP A 162 18.09 -6.97 -9.71
C ASP A 162 17.57 -5.70 -9.06
N ALA A 163 17.33 -5.72 -7.75
CA ALA A 163 16.92 -4.59 -6.94
C ALA A 163 17.58 -4.63 -5.56
N VAL A 164 17.82 -3.46 -5.00
CA VAL A 164 18.24 -3.34 -3.60
C VAL A 164 17.02 -3.54 -2.71
N VAL A 165 17.13 -4.38 -1.68
CA VAL A 165 16.05 -4.57 -0.71
C VAL A 165 16.11 -3.45 0.32
N ILE A 166 15.09 -2.61 0.33
CA ILE A 166 14.90 -1.53 1.29
C ILE A 166 13.46 -1.64 1.81
N PRO A 167 13.24 -2.16 3.03
CA PRO A 167 11.92 -2.25 3.62
C PRO A 167 11.25 -0.88 3.79
N ASN A 168 9.91 -0.87 3.78
CA ASN A 168 9.17 0.35 4.08
C ASN A 168 9.51 0.85 5.48
N GLY A 169 9.78 2.14 5.59
CA GLY A 169 9.94 2.80 6.88
C GLY A 169 8.59 3.03 7.58
N VAL A 170 8.65 3.29 8.87
CA VAL A 170 7.49 3.66 9.71
C VAL A 170 7.90 4.73 10.71
N ASP A 171 7.02 5.69 10.98
CA ASP A 171 7.25 6.70 12.04
C ASP A 171 7.05 6.07 13.42
N VAL A 172 8.14 5.49 13.95
CA VAL A 172 8.15 4.87 15.29
C VAL A 172 7.72 5.86 16.37
N ALA A 173 8.10 7.14 16.24
CA ALA A 173 7.77 8.16 17.23
C ALA A 173 6.25 8.47 17.25
N ALA A 174 5.57 8.45 16.09
CA ALA A 174 4.13 8.59 16.02
C ALA A 174 3.42 7.43 16.74
N PHE A 175 3.84 6.20 16.49
CA PHE A 175 3.30 5.02 17.19
C PHE A 175 3.60 5.04 18.70
N ALA A 176 4.80 5.46 19.11
CA ALA A 176 5.18 5.53 20.53
C ALA A 176 4.36 6.58 21.31
N ARG A 177 3.91 7.66 20.64
CA ARG A 177 3.07 8.71 21.24
C ARG A 177 1.58 8.36 21.29
N ALA A 178 1.15 7.26 20.65
CA ALA A 178 -0.25 6.85 20.67
C ALA A 178 -0.71 6.63 22.12
N PRO A 179 -1.91 7.10 22.49
CA PRO A 179 -2.49 6.85 23.81
C PRO A 179 -2.54 5.36 24.11
N ARG A 180 -2.08 4.96 25.31
CA ARG A 180 -2.07 3.56 25.76
C ARG A 180 -3.18 3.23 26.75
N ASP A 181 -3.95 4.20 27.14
CA ASP A 181 -4.96 4.20 28.20
C ASP A 181 -6.40 3.99 27.70
N ASP A 182 -6.57 3.72 26.42
CA ASP A 182 -7.89 3.38 25.88
C ASP A 182 -8.34 2.00 26.44
N PRO A 183 -9.46 1.96 27.20
CA PRO A 183 -9.92 0.73 27.84
C PRO A 183 -10.29 -0.41 26.86
N ARG A 184 -10.50 -0.09 25.59
CA ARG A 184 -10.72 -1.11 24.55
C ARG A 184 -9.49 -1.98 24.32
N PHE A 185 -8.30 -1.43 24.49
CA PHE A 185 -7.03 -2.15 24.34
C PHE A 185 -6.49 -2.70 25.65
N ALA A 186 -7.08 -2.31 26.79
CA ALA A 186 -6.65 -2.79 28.09
C ALA A 186 -6.87 -4.30 28.21
N GLY A 187 -5.95 -4.99 28.85
CA GLY A 187 -6.04 -6.42 29.15
C GLY A 187 -5.20 -6.76 30.37
N THR A 188 -5.45 -7.91 30.97
CA THR A 188 -4.67 -8.50 32.04
C THR A 188 -4.11 -9.85 31.58
N PRO A 189 -3.13 -10.45 32.28
CA PRO A 189 -2.67 -11.80 31.96
C PRO A 189 -3.81 -12.84 31.97
N GLN A 190 -4.83 -12.66 32.80
CA GLN A 190 -6.00 -13.55 32.92
C GLN A 190 -7.11 -13.22 31.91
N ALA A 191 -7.13 -12.00 31.40
CA ALA A 191 -8.08 -11.49 30.42
C ALA A 191 -7.39 -10.61 29.37
N PRO A 192 -6.52 -11.18 28.53
CA PRO A 192 -5.78 -10.45 27.53
C PRO A 192 -6.70 -9.93 26.41
N THR A 193 -6.34 -8.80 25.82
CA THR A 193 -6.96 -8.32 24.58
C THR A 193 -6.07 -8.68 23.40
N ILE A 194 -6.61 -9.45 22.46
CA ILE A 194 -5.94 -9.90 21.23
C ILE A 194 -6.44 -9.03 20.09
N GLY A 195 -5.55 -8.25 19.47
CA GLY A 195 -5.88 -7.35 18.37
C GLY A 195 -5.69 -8.01 17.00
N PHE A 196 -6.61 -7.77 16.08
CA PHE A 196 -6.46 -8.01 14.65
C PHE A 196 -6.70 -6.70 13.91
N LEU A 197 -5.76 -6.31 13.04
CA LEU A 197 -5.89 -5.15 12.17
C LEU A 197 -5.70 -5.56 10.71
N GLY A 198 -6.74 -5.39 9.90
CA GLY A 198 -6.65 -5.73 8.47
C GLY A 198 -7.96 -5.58 7.74
N ARG A 199 -7.95 -5.70 6.41
CA ARG A 199 -9.19 -5.78 5.65
C ARG A 199 -9.88 -7.12 5.96
N LEU A 200 -11.14 -7.03 6.32
CA LEU A 200 -11.92 -8.19 6.79
C LEU A 200 -12.35 -9.10 5.64
N ASP A 201 -12.53 -8.51 4.45
CA ASP A 201 -12.92 -9.15 3.20
C ASP A 201 -11.74 -9.71 2.38
N GLU A 202 -10.52 -9.67 2.93
CA GLU A 202 -9.31 -10.09 2.22
C GLU A 202 -8.72 -11.37 2.86
N PRO A 203 -8.92 -12.57 2.24
CA PRO A 203 -8.55 -13.85 2.83
C PRO A 203 -7.08 -13.94 3.27
N ARG A 204 -6.15 -13.34 2.50
CA ARG A 204 -4.72 -13.36 2.83
C ARG A 204 -4.36 -12.60 4.12
N LYS A 205 -5.28 -11.80 4.68
CA LYS A 205 -5.08 -11.14 5.99
C LYS A 205 -5.27 -12.10 7.17
N GLY A 206 -5.83 -13.29 6.92
CA GLY A 206 -5.87 -14.35 7.89
C GLY A 206 -6.99 -14.23 8.94
N LEU A 207 -8.03 -13.43 8.69
CA LEU A 207 -9.14 -13.33 9.64
C LEU A 207 -9.83 -14.68 9.90
N ALA A 208 -10.00 -15.49 8.86
CA ALA A 208 -10.55 -16.86 9.01
C ALA A 208 -9.67 -17.74 9.91
N VAL A 209 -8.34 -17.62 9.77
CA VAL A 209 -7.40 -18.36 10.64
C VAL A 209 -7.52 -17.91 12.10
N LEU A 210 -7.71 -16.61 12.33
CA LEU A 210 -7.97 -16.10 13.68
C LEU A 210 -9.30 -16.65 14.22
N ALA A 211 -10.38 -16.61 13.41
CA ALA A 211 -11.69 -17.11 13.80
C ALA A 211 -11.64 -18.59 14.21
N ASP A 212 -10.92 -19.43 13.46
CA ASP A 212 -10.71 -20.83 13.78
C ASP A 212 -9.88 -21.05 15.08
N ALA A 213 -9.03 -20.09 15.43
CA ALA A 213 -8.23 -20.15 16.65
C ALA A 213 -9.02 -19.71 17.90
N VAL A 214 -10.04 -18.85 17.77
CA VAL A 214 -10.83 -18.28 18.88
C VAL A 214 -11.32 -19.32 19.87
N PRO A 215 -11.98 -20.44 19.45
CA PRO A 215 -12.47 -21.45 20.40
C PRO A 215 -11.36 -22.08 21.25
N ARG A 216 -10.20 -22.33 20.64
CA ARG A 216 -9.03 -22.89 21.34
C ARG A 216 -8.45 -21.92 22.35
N VAL A 217 -8.35 -20.65 21.98
CA VAL A 217 -7.86 -19.60 22.87
C VAL A 217 -8.80 -19.42 24.07
N LEU A 218 -10.11 -19.36 23.84
CA LEU A 218 -11.10 -19.15 24.92
C LEU A 218 -11.22 -20.38 25.83
N LYS A 219 -10.95 -21.59 25.31
CA LYS A 219 -10.85 -22.79 26.16
C LYS A 219 -9.65 -22.69 27.12
N ALA A 220 -8.52 -22.15 26.65
CA ALA A 220 -7.31 -22.01 27.46
C ALA A 220 -7.35 -20.76 28.38
N VAL A 221 -7.96 -19.67 27.88
CA VAL A 221 -8.04 -18.39 28.59
C VAL A 221 -9.46 -17.82 28.43
N PRO A 222 -10.41 -18.25 29.29
CA PRO A 222 -11.83 -17.87 29.16
C PRO A 222 -12.12 -16.36 29.22
N GLY A 223 -11.21 -15.57 29.81
CA GLY A 223 -11.31 -14.11 29.89
C GLY A 223 -10.75 -13.37 28.67
N ALA A 224 -10.16 -14.05 27.68
CA ALA A 224 -9.59 -13.40 26.51
C ALA A 224 -10.66 -12.66 25.71
N ARG A 225 -10.26 -11.48 25.19
CA ARG A 225 -11.10 -10.64 24.32
C ARG A 225 -10.40 -10.49 22.96
N PHE A 226 -11.21 -10.38 21.89
CA PHE A 226 -10.70 -10.15 20.53
C PHE A 226 -11.19 -8.78 20.06
N LEU A 227 -10.26 -7.92 19.68
CA LEU A 227 -10.51 -6.62 19.07
C LEU A 227 -10.18 -6.72 17.59
N ILE A 228 -11.20 -6.66 16.73
CA ILE A 228 -11.05 -6.77 15.28
C ILE A 228 -11.32 -5.42 14.66
N ALA A 229 -10.32 -4.85 14.01
CA ALA A 229 -10.40 -3.56 13.35
C ALA A 229 -10.02 -3.65 11.87
N GLY A 230 -10.82 -2.99 11.02
CA GLY A 230 -10.55 -2.96 9.59
C GLY A 230 -11.77 -2.63 8.75
N ARG A 231 -11.57 -2.52 7.44
CA ARG A 231 -12.66 -2.36 6.47
C ARG A 231 -13.13 -3.72 5.98
N GLY A 232 -14.44 -3.85 5.71
CA GLY A 232 -15.07 -5.05 5.19
C GLY A 232 -16.45 -5.29 5.83
N GLN A 233 -17.03 -6.46 5.58
CA GLN A 233 -18.36 -6.81 6.09
C GLN A 233 -18.28 -7.30 7.54
N ALA A 234 -18.28 -6.37 8.50
CA ALA A 234 -18.20 -6.68 9.93
C ALA A 234 -19.32 -7.62 10.42
N GLU A 235 -20.51 -7.54 9.84
CA GLU A 235 -21.64 -8.39 10.22
C GLU A 235 -21.47 -9.87 9.83
N GLU A 236 -20.80 -10.16 8.71
CA GLU A 236 -20.44 -11.55 8.37
C GLU A 236 -19.43 -12.10 9.36
N VAL A 237 -18.40 -11.33 9.66
CA VAL A 237 -17.39 -11.68 10.67
C VAL A 237 -18.02 -11.92 12.04
N ARG A 238 -18.96 -11.06 12.45
CA ARG A 238 -19.71 -11.23 13.70
C ARG A 238 -20.53 -12.52 13.70
N ARG A 239 -21.19 -12.86 12.58
CA ARG A 239 -21.95 -14.12 12.45
C ARG A 239 -21.03 -15.32 12.52
N ASP A 240 -19.94 -15.33 11.81
CA ASP A 240 -18.98 -16.44 11.79
C ASP A 240 -18.34 -16.68 13.16
N LEU A 241 -18.04 -15.59 13.88
CA LEU A 241 -17.54 -15.65 15.24
C LEU A 241 -18.63 -15.99 16.27
N ALA A 242 -19.91 -15.58 16.05
CA ALA A 242 -21.04 -15.86 16.94
C ALA A 242 -21.58 -17.29 16.80
N VAL A 243 -21.54 -17.87 15.59
CA VAL A 243 -21.91 -19.29 15.36
C VAL A 243 -21.00 -20.24 16.12
N ASN A 244 -19.77 -19.81 16.41
CA ASN A 244 -18.81 -20.58 17.20
C ASN A 244 -18.86 -20.28 18.70
N GLN A 245 -19.69 -19.34 19.19
CA GLN A 245 -19.76 -19.02 20.62
C GLN A 245 -21.01 -18.25 21.05
N ASP A 246 -21.64 -18.82 22.06
CA ASP A 246 -22.56 -18.19 23.00
C ASP A 246 -21.80 -17.29 24.00
N ARG A 247 -21.26 -16.13 23.59
CA ARG A 247 -20.86 -15.01 24.47
C ARG A 247 -19.79 -14.05 23.89
N LYS A 248 -20.15 -12.76 23.98
CA LYS A 248 -19.34 -11.55 24.19
C LYS A 248 -17.95 -11.48 23.56
N SER A 249 -17.85 -10.80 22.49
CA SER A 249 -16.82 -9.82 22.17
C SER A 249 -16.69 -9.63 20.68
N VAL A 250 -17.01 -8.48 20.19
CA VAL A 250 -16.38 -7.88 19.01
C VAL A 250 -16.93 -6.47 18.84
N VAL A 251 -16.09 -5.52 18.88
CA VAL A 251 -16.37 -4.17 18.40
C VAL A 251 -15.43 -3.86 17.26
#